data_2610a4888167a3b96750869a9728c115
#
_entry.id   2610a4888167a3b96750869a9728c115
#
_cell.length_a   1.000
_cell.length_b   1.000
_cell.length_c   1.000
_cell.angle_alpha   90.00
_cell.angle_beta   90.00
_cell.angle_gamma   90.00
#
_symmetry.space_group_name_H-M   'P 1'
#
loop_
_entity.id
_entity.type
_entity.pdbx_description
1 polymer ?
#
loop_
_entity_poly.entity_id
_entity_poly.type
_entity_poly.pdbx_seq_one_letter_code
_entity_poly.pdbx_strand_id
1 'polypeptide(L)'
;MQKYDAIVVGAGNGGLSSACTLAKAGKRVLLIEQHNLPGGVASSFRRGRFEFETALHELAAIGKPGARGEVYELVNENYGVPITWIPVPDLFRAIHVQDDGTVLRDFTMPHGRQAFMDKMEEYAPGNREAVAKFYELFDECKAALNYIASANGSPDPKVLRKQYPNFLRVGSYSPMDVLTALKFTDDAKRIMGTYWSYMAVDMYRLSSIVYLMMVGDLVDGGAYIMEHTSHQLTTGMLEAFRRFGGESWFNVRAEEILFKDGRACGVRTTQGTVYADHIVWNGNPNMAFATMVPKGVIPERELKLANARKFSARMFVVYIGLNRTAEELGIKDYNIFISPGLDTADEYKRVGRMEKIRSTAALCYNVANPNIGPPGTCQMSFTMAYSKDVWGDVELRDYVNLKNQKAREILELYERATKTSIIPYIEEIAVATPWTFCRYAAVPEGGVYGYEAAGWDNCMARMMSLDRDFTIPGLKFTGAAGPRGDGFSESMLTGNIVGKMVLGEMAKEGK
;
A
#
# COMPACT_ATOMS: atom_id res chain seq x y z
N MET A 1 20.11 -29.02 16.80
CA MET A 1 19.40 -27.76 16.60
C MET A 1 19.01 -27.67 15.12
N GLN A 2 17.74 -27.40 14.86
CA GLN A 2 17.28 -27.28 13.48
C GLN A 2 17.82 -25.97 12.89
N LYS A 3 18.57 -26.04 11.81
CA LYS A 3 19.13 -24.88 11.10
C LYS A 3 18.44 -24.74 9.76
N TYR A 4 17.88 -23.55 9.53
CA TYR A 4 17.30 -23.13 8.25
C TYR A 4 18.34 -22.39 7.41
N ASP A 5 18.10 -22.28 6.11
CA ASP A 5 18.91 -21.42 5.25
C ASP A 5 18.51 -19.95 5.42
N ALA A 6 17.19 -19.73 5.60
CA ALA A 6 16.64 -18.40 5.93
C ALA A 6 15.47 -18.49 6.93
N ILE A 7 15.31 -17.44 7.74
CA ILE A 7 14.12 -17.18 8.55
C ILE A 7 13.48 -15.90 8.05
N VAL A 8 12.17 -15.95 7.77
CA VAL A 8 11.35 -14.77 7.43
C VAL A 8 10.46 -14.46 8.62
N VAL A 9 10.52 -13.24 9.14
CA VAL A 9 9.72 -12.79 10.28
C VAL A 9 8.62 -11.85 9.81
N GLY A 10 7.38 -12.26 10.00
CA GLY A 10 6.15 -11.56 9.60
C GLY A 10 5.58 -12.07 8.26
N ALA A 11 4.33 -12.58 8.31
CA ALA A 11 3.61 -13.15 7.17
C ALA A 11 2.70 -12.13 6.46
N GLY A 12 3.07 -10.85 6.39
CA GLY A 12 2.47 -9.88 5.48
C GLY A 12 2.94 -10.12 4.03
N ASN A 13 2.41 -9.39 3.07
CA ASN A 13 2.67 -9.57 1.63
C ASN A 13 4.16 -9.66 1.27
N GLY A 14 4.99 -8.78 1.84
CA GLY A 14 6.44 -8.80 1.59
C GLY A 14 7.14 -10.05 2.14
N GLY A 15 6.77 -10.47 3.36
CA GLY A 15 7.32 -11.66 3.99
C GLY A 15 6.91 -12.93 3.26
N LEU A 16 5.62 -13.07 2.93
CA LEU A 16 5.10 -14.20 2.14
C LEU A 16 5.81 -14.30 0.78
N SER A 17 5.96 -13.17 0.10
CA SER A 17 6.63 -13.14 -1.20
C SER A 17 8.12 -13.50 -1.09
N SER A 18 8.84 -12.98 -0.09
CA SER A 18 10.23 -13.37 0.17
C SER A 18 10.35 -14.85 0.49
N ALA A 19 9.46 -15.37 1.34
CA ALA A 19 9.43 -16.77 1.73
C ALA A 19 9.17 -17.69 0.52
N CYS A 20 8.17 -17.37 -0.31
CA CYS A 20 7.87 -18.10 -1.54
C CYS A 20 9.08 -18.10 -2.50
N THR A 21 9.73 -16.95 -2.70
CA THR A 21 10.89 -16.83 -3.58
C THR A 21 12.04 -17.73 -3.13
N LEU A 22 12.35 -17.72 -1.85
CA LEU A 22 13.42 -18.53 -1.25
C LEU A 22 13.10 -20.03 -1.28
N ALA A 23 11.89 -20.41 -0.84
CA ALA A 23 11.48 -21.82 -0.82
C ALA A 23 11.37 -22.42 -2.22
N LYS A 24 10.85 -21.67 -3.20
CA LYS A 24 10.80 -22.10 -4.61
C LYS A 24 12.20 -22.37 -5.18
N ALA A 25 13.21 -21.65 -4.71
CA ALA A 25 14.62 -21.91 -5.07
C ALA A 25 15.26 -23.07 -4.29
N GLY A 26 14.46 -23.87 -3.57
CA GLY A 26 14.92 -25.07 -2.85
C GLY A 26 15.58 -24.80 -1.52
N LYS A 27 15.47 -23.58 -0.97
CA LYS A 27 16.04 -23.25 0.34
C LYS A 27 15.11 -23.72 1.48
N ARG A 28 15.69 -24.16 2.59
CA ARG A 28 14.95 -24.48 3.82
C ARG A 28 14.58 -23.17 4.53
N VAL A 29 13.32 -22.79 4.47
CA VAL A 29 12.83 -21.51 4.97
C VAL A 29 11.82 -21.71 6.08
N LEU A 30 12.00 -20.99 7.20
CA LEU A 30 11.01 -20.85 8.26
C LEU A 30 10.36 -19.47 8.17
N LEU A 31 9.03 -19.44 8.09
CA LEU A 31 8.22 -18.23 8.21
C LEU A 31 7.60 -18.17 9.62
N ILE A 32 7.83 -17.07 10.33
CA ILE A 32 7.33 -16.86 11.71
C ILE A 32 6.32 -15.71 11.69
N GLU A 33 5.13 -15.95 12.26
CA GLU A 33 4.07 -14.94 12.38
C GLU A 33 3.50 -14.92 13.79
N GLN A 34 3.36 -13.73 14.38
CA GLN A 34 2.79 -13.59 15.73
C GLN A 34 1.27 -13.71 15.77
N HIS A 35 0.59 -13.41 14.66
CA HIS A 35 -0.85 -13.55 14.51
C HIS A 35 -1.22 -15.03 14.18
N ASN A 36 -2.50 -15.37 14.28
CA ASN A 36 -2.99 -16.69 13.91
C ASN A 36 -3.24 -16.85 12.40
N LEU A 37 -3.19 -15.78 11.64
CA LEU A 37 -3.47 -15.73 10.20
C LEU A 37 -2.39 -14.93 9.45
N PRO A 38 -2.11 -15.26 8.17
CA PRO A 38 -1.23 -14.47 7.31
C PRO A 38 -1.91 -13.16 6.86
N GLY A 39 -1.12 -12.22 6.37
CA GLY A 39 -1.59 -11.05 5.64
C GLY A 39 -1.14 -9.73 6.25
N GLY A 40 -1.02 -9.63 7.58
CA GLY A 40 -0.77 -8.35 8.22
C GLY A 40 -1.89 -7.34 7.91
N VAL A 41 -1.57 -6.20 7.26
CA VAL A 41 -2.57 -5.23 6.79
C VAL A 41 -3.37 -5.76 5.60
N ALA A 42 -2.78 -6.67 4.79
CA ALA A 42 -3.45 -7.36 3.68
C ALA A 42 -4.24 -8.57 4.18
N SER A 43 -5.20 -8.35 5.06
CA SER A 43 -6.06 -9.39 5.65
C SER A 43 -7.53 -8.98 5.56
N SER A 44 -8.41 -9.89 5.91
CA SER A 44 -9.83 -9.66 6.14
C SER A 44 -10.24 -10.11 7.53
N PHE A 45 -11.40 -9.70 7.98
CA PHE A 45 -11.94 -10.09 9.27
C PHE A 45 -13.46 -10.21 9.24
N ARG A 46 -14.02 -11.08 10.08
CA ARG A 46 -15.47 -11.28 10.15
C ARG A 46 -16.12 -10.51 11.29
N ARG A 47 -17.30 -9.94 11.01
CA ARG A 47 -18.27 -9.47 11.99
C ARG A 47 -19.67 -9.88 11.53
N GLY A 48 -20.44 -10.46 12.43
CA GLY A 48 -21.71 -11.07 12.06
C GLY A 48 -21.53 -12.05 10.92
N ARG A 49 -22.30 -11.89 9.85
CA ARG A 49 -22.20 -12.70 8.64
C ARG A 49 -21.29 -12.11 7.55
N PHE A 50 -20.73 -10.90 7.77
CA PHE A 50 -19.89 -10.20 6.80
C PHE A 50 -18.41 -10.51 7.02
N GLU A 51 -17.67 -10.57 5.92
CA GLU A 51 -16.22 -10.59 5.90
C GLU A 51 -15.72 -9.30 5.26
N PHE A 52 -15.09 -8.45 6.05
CA PHE A 52 -14.62 -7.13 5.64
C PHE A 52 -13.17 -7.13 5.21
N GLU A 53 -12.87 -6.40 4.14
CA GLU A 53 -11.52 -6.04 3.74
C GLU A 53 -10.89 -5.07 4.74
N THR A 54 -9.68 -5.37 5.21
CA THR A 54 -9.01 -4.51 6.21
C THR A 54 -8.55 -3.19 5.60
N ALA A 55 -7.94 -3.21 4.41
CA ALA A 55 -7.30 -2.01 3.84
C ALA A 55 -7.24 -2.00 2.31
N LEU A 56 -7.66 -3.06 1.62
CA LEU A 56 -7.63 -3.08 0.17
C LEU A 56 -8.65 -2.10 -0.39
N HIS A 57 -8.19 -1.18 -1.23
CA HIS A 57 -9.05 -0.40 -2.10
C HIS A 57 -9.08 -1.03 -3.50
N GLU A 58 -7.94 -1.10 -4.15
CA GLU A 58 -7.75 -1.71 -5.45
C GLU A 58 -6.28 -2.04 -5.67
N LEU A 59 -5.99 -2.94 -6.61
CA LEU A 59 -4.61 -3.29 -6.98
C LEU A 59 -4.31 -2.85 -8.42
N ALA A 60 -3.19 -2.17 -8.58
CA ALA A 60 -2.52 -1.98 -9.86
C ALA A 60 -1.59 -3.16 -10.19
N ALA A 61 -0.97 -3.11 -11.35
CA ALA A 61 0.04 -4.07 -11.81
C ALA A 61 -0.46 -5.52 -12.01
N ILE A 62 -1.78 -5.71 -12.16
CA ILE A 62 -2.37 -6.97 -12.60
C ILE A 62 -2.29 -7.11 -14.13
N GLY A 63 -2.39 -5.99 -14.84
CA GLY A 63 -2.37 -5.89 -16.30
C GLY A 63 -3.75 -5.76 -16.90
N LYS A 64 -3.83 -5.08 -18.04
CA LYS A 64 -5.07 -4.93 -18.81
C LYS A 64 -5.45 -6.23 -19.54
N PRO A 65 -6.70 -6.38 -20.00
CA PRO A 65 -7.10 -7.54 -20.78
C PRO A 65 -6.14 -7.81 -21.95
N GLY A 66 -5.58 -9.03 -21.98
CA GLY A 66 -4.60 -9.45 -22.98
C GLY A 66 -3.14 -9.13 -22.68
N ALA A 67 -2.84 -8.43 -21.58
CA ALA A 67 -1.48 -8.18 -21.10
C ALA A 67 -1.38 -8.53 -19.61
N ARG A 68 -0.25 -9.13 -19.23
CA ARG A 68 0.02 -9.53 -17.83
C ARG A 68 0.87 -8.48 -17.14
N GLY A 69 0.48 -8.11 -15.93
CA GLY A 69 1.25 -7.22 -15.10
C GLY A 69 2.18 -7.96 -14.13
N GLU A 70 3.11 -7.25 -13.52
CA GLU A 70 4.15 -7.82 -12.65
C GLU A 70 3.58 -8.63 -11.48
N VAL A 71 2.45 -8.21 -10.90
CA VAL A 71 1.80 -8.92 -9.79
C VAL A 71 1.12 -10.19 -10.27
N TYR A 72 0.45 -10.15 -11.43
CA TYR A 72 -0.13 -11.35 -12.04
C TYR A 72 0.95 -12.40 -12.32
N GLU A 73 2.04 -12.00 -13.00
CA GLU A 73 3.16 -12.89 -13.29
C GLU A 73 3.76 -13.47 -12.00
N LEU A 74 3.94 -12.65 -10.97
CA LEU A 74 4.53 -13.09 -9.71
C LEU A 74 3.61 -14.07 -8.96
N VAL A 75 2.35 -13.71 -8.77
CA VAL A 75 1.41 -14.46 -7.92
C VAL A 75 0.83 -15.65 -8.67
N ASN A 76 0.20 -15.42 -9.82
CA ASN A 76 -0.51 -16.47 -10.54
C ASN A 76 0.44 -17.44 -11.22
N GLU A 77 1.49 -16.94 -11.90
CA GLU A 77 2.37 -17.79 -12.69
C GLU A 77 3.57 -18.29 -11.90
N ASN A 78 4.29 -17.36 -11.24
CA ASN A 78 5.52 -17.71 -10.57
C ASN A 78 5.26 -18.52 -9.29
N TYR A 79 4.31 -18.11 -8.46
CA TYR A 79 3.96 -18.85 -7.23
C TYR A 79 2.86 -19.89 -7.47
N GLY A 80 2.14 -19.83 -8.60
CA GLY A 80 1.05 -20.75 -8.92
C GLY A 80 -0.12 -20.61 -7.96
N VAL A 81 -0.45 -19.37 -7.55
CA VAL A 81 -1.60 -19.05 -6.71
C VAL A 81 -2.77 -18.69 -7.62
N PRO A 82 -3.88 -19.47 -7.63
CA PRO A 82 -4.97 -19.25 -8.57
C PRO A 82 -5.90 -18.11 -8.08
N ILE A 83 -5.50 -16.86 -8.29
CA ILE A 83 -6.34 -15.70 -8.00
C ILE A 83 -7.14 -15.32 -9.23
N THR A 84 -8.46 -15.16 -9.07
CA THR A 84 -9.34 -14.50 -10.03
C THR A 84 -9.37 -13.01 -9.73
N TRP A 85 -8.94 -12.21 -10.68
CA TRP A 85 -8.92 -10.76 -10.58
C TRP A 85 -10.16 -10.16 -11.21
N ILE A 86 -10.91 -9.37 -10.47
CA ILE A 86 -12.13 -8.69 -10.89
C ILE A 86 -11.77 -7.23 -11.17
N PRO A 87 -11.98 -6.73 -12.41
CA PRO A 87 -11.72 -5.34 -12.72
C PRO A 87 -12.73 -4.43 -12.00
N VAL A 88 -12.27 -3.30 -11.49
CA VAL A 88 -13.18 -2.25 -11.02
C VAL A 88 -13.68 -1.41 -12.22
N PRO A 89 -14.95 -0.93 -12.20
CA PRO A 89 -15.55 -0.36 -13.39
C PRO A 89 -14.95 0.97 -13.82
N ASP A 90 -14.68 1.87 -12.87
CA ASP A 90 -14.13 3.20 -13.10
C ASP A 90 -12.92 3.44 -12.21
N LEU A 91 -12.08 4.40 -12.61
CA LEU A 91 -10.92 4.78 -11.84
C LEU A 91 -11.34 5.36 -10.48
N PHE A 92 -12.21 6.37 -10.50
CA PHE A 92 -12.85 6.94 -9.32
C PHE A 92 -13.94 7.94 -9.69
N ARG A 93 -14.87 8.16 -8.76
CA ARG A 93 -15.71 9.37 -8.71
C ARG A 93 -15.18 10.30 -7.63
N ALA A 94 -15.14 11.61 -7.89
CA ALA A 94 -14.78 12.59 -6.89
C ALA A 94 -15.92 13.60 -6.68
N ILE A 95 -16.27 13.84 -5.43
CA ILE A 95 -17.31 14.78 -5.02
C ILE A 95 -16.71 15.83 -4.09
N HIS A 96 -16.67 17.08 -4.55
CA HIS A 96 -16.30 18.21 -3.69
C HIS A 96 -17.54 18.80 -3.08
N VAL A 97 -17.68 18.68 -1.75
CA VAL A 97 -18.90 19.07 -1.01
C VAL A 97 -18.55 19.96 0.18
N GLN A 98 -19.30 21.03 0.34
CA GLN A 98 -19.18 21.93 1.50
C GLN A 98 -19.95 21.39 2.72
N ASP A 99 -19.76 22.02 3.88
CA ASP A 99 -20.40 21.60 5.14
C ASP A 99 -21.93 21.73 5.10
N ASP A 100 -22.45 22.69 4.33
CA ASP A 100 -23.89 22.89 4.13
C ASP A 100 -24.52 21.89 3.15
N GLY A 101 -23.69 21.02 2.52
CA GLY A 101 -24.12 20.03 1.53
C GLY A 101 -24.14 20.54 0.09
N THR A 102 -23.66 21.75 -0.17
CA THR A 102 -23.49 22.27 -1.53
C THR A 102 -22.39 21.50 -2.23
N VAL A 103 -22.72 20.84 -3.36
CA VAL A 103 -21.78 20.15 -4.21
C VAL A 103 -21.14 21.15 -5.17
N LEU A 104 -19.84 21.33 -5.04
CA LEU A 104 -19.06 22.23 -5.90
C LEU A 104 -18.64 21.55 -7.21
N ARG A 105 -18.31 20.26 -7.14
CA ARG A 105 -17.89 19.43 -8.27
C ARG A 105 -18.31 17.98 -8.03
N ASP A 106 -18.65 17.30 -9.11
CA ASP A 106 -18.95 15.88 -9.14
C ASP A 106 -18.52 15.35 -10.51
N PHE A 107 -17.56 14.43 -10.53
CA PHE A 107 -16.99 13.91 -11.76
C PHE A 107 -16.47 12.49 -11.58
N THR A 108 -16.55 11.69 -12.66
CA THR A 108 -16.06 10.30 -12.71
C THR A 108 -14.97 10.18 -13.76
N MET A 109 -13.82 9.63 -13.37
CA MET A 109 -12.70 9.40 -14.26
C MET A 109 -12.61 7.91 -14.62
N PRO A 110 -12.53 7.58 -15.93
CA PRO A 110 -12.47 6.20 -16.40
C PRO A 110 -11.04 5.66 -16.44
N HIS A 111 -10.91 4.34 -16.55
CA HIS A 111 -9.68 3.67 -16.96
C HIS A 111 -9.40 3.86 -18.45
N GLY A 112 -8.12 3.72 -18.83
CA GLY A 112 -7.65 3.82 -20.20
C GLY A 112 -7.28 5.25 -20.60
N ARG A 113 -6.07 5.39 -21.20
CA ARG A 113 -5.49 6.71 -21.53
C ARG A 113 -6.39 7.58 -22.37
N GLN A 114 -7.01 7.01 -23.42
CA GLN A 114 -7.87 7.79 -24.32
C GLN A 114 -9.14 8.25 -23.60
N ALA A 115 -9.83 7.36 -22.91
CA ALA A 115 -11.05 7.69 -22.16
C ALA A 115 -10.76 8.70 -21.05
N PHE A 116 -9.62 8.55 -20.33
CA PHE A 116 -9.18 9.50 -19.31
C PHE A 116 -8.90 10.89 -19.92
N MET A 117 -8.23 10.93 -21.08
CA MET A 117 -7.93 12.18 -21.81
C MET A 117 -9.22 12.87 -22.26
N ASP A 118 -10.20 12.11 -22.79
CA ASP A 118 -11.47 12.66 -23.26
C ASP A 118 -12.28 13.22 -22.08
N LYS A 119 -12.33 12.51 -20.95
CA LYS A 119 -13.00 12.98 -19.73
C LYS A 119 -12.28 14.17 -19.08
N MET A 120 -10.95 14.20 -19.12
CA MET A 120 -10.20 15.36 -18.66
C MET A 120 -10.53 16.61 -19.49
N GLU A 121 -10.63 16.46 -20.80
CA GLU A 121 -10.99 17.57 -21.69
C GLU A 121 -12.45 18.03 -21.47
N GLU A 122 -13.37 17.12 -21.13
CA GLU A 122 -14.76 17.42 -20.78
C GLU A 122 -14.87 18.23 -19.49
N TYR A 123 -14.17 17.79 -18.41
CA TYR A 123 -14.25 18.43 -17.09
C TYR A 123 -13.32 19.64 -16.91
N ALA A 124 -12.22 19.66 -17.64
CA ALA A 124 -11.19 20.71 -17.61
C ALA A 124 -10.67 20.95 -19.05
N PRO A 125 -11.36 21.75 -19.87
CA PRO A 125 -10.99 21.97 -21.26
C PRO A 125 -9.57 22.56 -21.46
N GLY A 126 -8.92 22.17 -22.57
CA GLY A 126 -7.57 22.65 -22.94
C GLY A 126 -6.43 21.84 -22.33
N ASN A 127 -6.70 20.65 -21.77
CA ASN A 127 -5.67 19.82 -21.14
C ASN A 127 -5.25 18.58 -21.94
N ARG A 128 -5.80 18.35 -23.14
CA ARG A 128 -5.50 17.16 -23.95
C ARG A 128 -4.00 16.97 -24.20
N GLU A 129 -3.30 18.03 -24.58
CA GLU A 129 -1.85 17.98 -24.80
C GLU A 129 -1.06 17.74 -23.50
N ALA A 130 -1.49 18.34 -22.40
CA ALA A 130 -0.86 18.15 -21.09
C ALA A 130 -0.99 16.72 -20.61
N VAL A 131 -2.16 16.08 -20.78
CA VAL A 131 -2.39 14.66 -20.45
C VAL A 131 -1.57 13.75 -21.36
N ALA A 132 -1.46 14.03 -22.66
CA ALA A 132 -0.60 13.25 -23.57
C ALA A 132 0.87 13.26 -23.09
N LYS A 133 1.40 14.43 -22.78
CA LYS A 133 2.78 14.59 -22.24
C LYS A 133 2.97 13.92 -20.90
N PHE A 134 1.94 13.88 -20.06
CA PHE A 134 1.98 13.15 -18.81
C PHE A 134 2.21 11.64 -19.06
N TYR A 135 1.54 11.05 -20.04
CA TYR A 135 1.74 9.64 -20.38
C TYR A 135 3.08 9.37 -21.07
N GLU A 136 3.59 10.27 -21.89
CA GLU A 136 4.96 10.16 -22.44
C GLU A 136 5.99 10.12 -21.31
N LEU A 137 5.82 10.96 -20.30
CA LEU A 137 6.68 11.02 -19.13
C LEU A 137 6.53 9.75 -18.25
N PHE A 138 5.31 9.25 -18.06
CA PHE A 138 5.06 8.00 -17.38
C PHE A 138 5.77 6.82 -18.08
N ASP A 139 5.66 6.72 -19.41
CA ASP A 139 6.28 5.65 -20.20
C ASP A 139 7.81 5.69 -20.06
N GLU A 140 8.42 6.88 -20.11
CA GLU A 140 9.86 7.04 -19.90
C GLU A 140 10.26 6.65 -18.47
N CYS A 141 9.50 7.05 -17.46
CA CYS A 141 9.77 6.70 -16.07
C CYS A 141 9.67 5.19 -15.85
N LYS A 142 8.64 4.53 -16.40
CA LYS A 142 8.45 3.08 -16.32
C LYS A 142 9.61 2.32 -16.98
N ALA A 143 10.03 2.76 -18.16
CA ALA A 143 11.17 2.18 -18.87
C ALA A 143 12.48 2.35 -18.10
N ALA A 144 12.70 3.53 -17.48
CA ALA A 144 13.88 3.80 -16.67
C ALA A 144 13.93 2.93 -15.41
N LEU A 145 12.80 2.76 -14.69
CA LEU A 145 12.71 1.90 -13.52
C LEU A 145 12.95 0.43 -13.87
N ASN A 146 12.41 -0.05 -15.00
CA ASN A 146 12.67 -1.39 -15.50
C ASN A 146 14.16 -1.60 -15.84
N TYR A 147 14.80 -0.60 -16.46
CA TYR A 147 16.25 -0.64 -16.72
C TYR A 147 17.05 -0.69 -15.40
N ILE A 148 16.71 0.13 -14.40
CA ILE A 148 17.38 0.11 -13.09
C ILE A 148 17.21 -1.26 -12.42
N ALA A 149 16.02 -1.83 -12.47
CA ALA A 149 15.74 -3.15 -11.91
C ALA A 149 16.56 -4.25 -12.62
N SER A 150 16.64 -4.22 -13.96
CA SER A 150 17.43 -5.16 -14.74
C SER A 150 18.94 -5.05 -14.48
N ALA A 151 19.41 -3.88 -14.10
CA ALA A 151 20.79 -3.62 -13.68
C ALA A 151 21.04 -3.90 -12.18
N ASN A 152 20.12 -4.59 -11.49
CA ASN A 152 20.20 -4.89 -10.06
C ASN A 152 20.48 -3.66 -9.17
N GLY A 153 19.85 -2.52 -9.49
CA GLY A 153 20.03 -1.27 -8.77
C GLY A 153 21.33 -0.49 -9.07
N SER A 154 22.16 -0.98 -10.01
CA SER A 154 23.42 -0.35 -10.40
C SER A 154 23.43 0.01 -11.90
N PRO A 155 22.53 0.92 -12.34
CA PRO A 155 22.42 1.30 -13.75
C PRO A 155 23.62 2.12 -14.21
N ASP A 156 23.95 2.05 -15.52
CA ASP A 156 24.95 2.93 -16.12
C ASP A 156 24.41 4.36 -16.18
N PRO A 157 25.04 5.36 -15.51
CA PRO A 157 24.60 6.74 -15.54
C PRO A 157 24.59 7.37 -16.93
N LYS A 158 25.40 6.88 -17.88
CA LYS A 158 25.41 7.36 -19.27
C LYS A 158 24.14 6.93 -20.00
N VAL A 159 23.67 5.69 -19.76
CA VAL A 159 22.42 5.17 -20.33
C VAL A 159 21.25 5.98 -19.76
N LEU A 160 21.19 6.18 -18.43
CA LEU A 160 20.13 6.99 -17.81
C LEU A 160 20.08 8.41 -18.40
N ARG A 161 21.23 9.08 -18.51
CA ARG A 161 21.29 10.45 -19.08
C ARG A 161 20.89 10.52 -20.55
N LYS A 162 21.23 9.50 -21.35
CA LYS A 162 20.96 9.51 -22.78
C LYS A 162 19.56 9.04 -23.14
N GLN A 163 19.05 8.00 -22.47
CA GLN A 163 17.78 7.35 -22.83
C GLN A 163 16.60 7.81 -21.96
N TYR A 164 16.87 8.26 -20.73
CA TYR A 164 15.83 8.62 -19.75
C TYR A 164 16.07 10.00 -19.11
N PRO A 165 16.28 11.07 -19.92
CA PRO A 165 16.64 12.40 -19.39
C PRO A 165 15.50 13.02 -18.56
N ASN A 166 14.23 12.79 -18.92
CA ASN A 166 13.10 13.36 -18.20
C ASN A 166 12.86 12.63 -16.87
N PHE A 167 13.07 11.30 -16.82
CA PHE A 167 13.07 10.56 -15.57
C PHE A 167 14.05 11.15 -14.54
N LEU A 168 15.30 11.44 -14.96
CA LEU A 168 16.29 12.05 -14.07
C LEU A 168 15.87 13.47 -13.64
N ARG A 169 15.25 14.22 -14.56
CA ARG A 169 14.80 15.60 -14.31
C ARG A 169 13.66 15.61 -13.29
N VAL A 170 12.61 14.79 -13.47
CA VAL A 170 11.43 14.82 -12.60
C VAL A 170 11.69 14.25 -11.21
N GLY A 171 12.72 13.45 -11.04
CA GLY A 171 13.08 12.86 -9.75
C GLY A 171 13.33 13.86 -8.61
N SER A 172 13.58 15.13 -8.94
CA SER A 172 13.84 16.21 -7.97
C SER A 172 12.65 17.17 -7.78
N TYR A 173 11.54 16.95 -8.47
CA TYR A 173 10.38 17.83 -8.43
C TYR A 173 9.18 17.15 -7.77
N SER A 174 8.24 17.96 -7.29
CA SER A 174 6.95 17.48 -6.80
C SER A 174 5.99 17.19 -7.97
N PRO A 175 4.93 16.39 -7.76
CA PRO A 175 3.88 16.23 -8.76
C PRO A 175 3.27 17.56 -9.20
N MET A 176 3.07 18.50 -8.28
CA MET A 176 2.50 19.80 -8.62
C MET A 176 3.43 20.64 -9.53
N ASP A 177 4.74 20.56 -9.32
CA ASP A 177 5.73 21.19 -10.21
C ASP A 177 5.67 20.57 -11.60
N VAL A 178 5.60 19.25 -11.69
CA VAL A 178 5.50 18.51 -12.97
C VAL A 178 4.21 18.86 -13.70
N LEU A 179 3.05 18.82 -13.05
CA LEU A 179 1.77 19.20 -13.67
C LEU A 179 1.80 20.66 -14.16
N THR A 180 2.44 21.56 -13.40
CA THR A 180 2.60 22.96 -13.80
C THR A 180 3.51 23.10 -15.02
N ALA A 181 4.63 22.39 -15.05
CA ALA A 181 5.55 22.38 -16.20
C ALA A 181 4.90 21.79 -17.47
N LEU A 182 4.02 20.80 -17.31
CA LEU A 182 3.22 20.22 -18.39
C LEU A 182 2.04 21.10 -18.82
N LYS A 183 1.82 22.23 -18.15
CA LYS A 183 0.76 23.22 -18.44
C LYS A 183 -0.66 22.75 -18.18
N PHE A 184 -0.86 21.89 -17.18
CA PHE A 184 -2.20 21.59 -16.70
C PHE A 184 -2.87 22.86 -16.15
N THR A 185 -4.13 23.06 -16.48
CA THR A 185 -4.96 24.10 -15.85
C THR A 185 -5.20 23.80 -14.37
N ASP A 186 -5.61 24.79 -13.58
CA ASP A 186 -5.85 24.57 -12.14
C ASP A 186 -6.98 23.57 -11.89
N ASP A 187 -8.00 23.54 -12.73
CA ASP A 187 -9.07 22.56 -12.65
C ASP A 187 -8.57 21.14 -12.92
N ALA A 188 -7.73 20.97 -13.96
CA ALA A 188 -7.13 19.67 -14.24
C ALA A 188 -6.16 19.22 -13.15
N LYS A 189 -5.38 20.14 -12.54
CA LYS A 189 -4.52 19.83 -11.39
C LYS A 189 -5.33 19.32 -10.19
N ARG A 190 -6.55 19.84 -9.96
CA ARG A 190 -7.46 19.35 -8.91
C ARG A 190 -7.94 17.93 -9.19
N ILE A 191 -8.28 17.62 -10.46
CA ILE A 191 -8.64 16.26 -10.88
C ILE A 191 -7.46 15.32 -10.67
N MET A 192 -6.28 15.68 -11.19
CA MET A 192 -5.05 14.91 -11.02
C MET A 192 -4.68 14.72 -9.54
N GLY A 193 -4.95 15.72 -8.71
CA GLY A 193 -4.67 15.67 -7.28
C GLY A 193 -5.57 14.72 -6.48
N THR A 194 -6.65 14.16 -7.03
CA THR A 194 -7.62 13.34 -6.28
C THR A 194 -6.95 12.17 -5.52
N TYR A 195 -6.00 11.50 -6.14
CA TYR A 195 -5.28 10.36 -5.55
C TYR A 195 -4.21 10.71 -4.49
N TRP A 196 -4.05 12.00 -4.14
CA TRP A 196 -3.06 12.38 -3.11
C TRP A 196 -3.25 11.61 -1.80
N SER A 197 -4.52 11.34 -1.43
CA SER A 197 -4.86 10.66 -0.18
C SER A 197 -4.40 9.20 -0.13
N TYR A 198 -4.24 8.53 -1.28
CA TYR A 198 -3.68 7.17 -1.34
C TYR A 198 -2.19 7.16 -0.97
N MET A 199 -1.46 8.23 -1.31
CA MET A 199 -0.06 8.37 -0.94
C MET A 199 0.12 9.03 0.43
N ALA A 200 -0.94 9.68 0.92
CA ALA A 200 -1.00 10.43 2.19
C ALA A 200 0.13 11.46 2.38
N VAL A 201 0.63 11.98 1.28
CA VAL A 201 1.58 13.08 1.21
C VAL A 201 1.05 14.08 0.18
N ASP A 202 1.02 15.37 0.53
CA ASP A 202 0.50 16.39 -0.38
C ASP A 202 1.30 16.51 -1.70
N MET A 203 0.63 16.97 -2.75
CA MET A 203 1.18 17.04 -4.11
C MET A 203 2.40 17.96 -4.27
N TYR A 204 2.74 18.77 -3.27
CA TYR A 204 3.91 19.64 -3.28
C TYR A 204 5.16 19.02 -2.64
N ARG A 205 5.00 17.88 -1.94
CA ARG A 205 6.09 17.19 -1.23
C ARG A 205 6.27 15.74 -1.65
N LEU A 206 5.24 15.15 -2.23
CA LEU A 206 5.26 13.79 -2.75
C LEU A 206 6.35 13.64 -3.82
N SER A 207 6.92 12.46 -3.96
CA SER A 207 7.77 12.11 -5.09
C SER A 207 6.98 12.07 -6.39
N SER A 208 7.41 12.85 -7.39
CA SER A 208 6.76 12.82 -8.70
C SER A 208 6.84 11.47 -9.39
N ILE A 209 7.94 10.73 -9.22
CA ILE A 209 8.10 9.40 -9.82
C ILE A 209 7.08 8.43 -9.22
N VAL A 210 6.91 8.43 -7.90
CA VAL A 210 5.90 7.59 -7.22
C VAL A 210 4.50 7.94 -7.69
N TYR A 211 4.18 9.23 -7.78
CA TYR A 211 2.89 9.71 -8.25
C TYR A 211 2.63 9.33 -9.72
N LEU A 212 3.59 9.56 -10.61
CA LEU A 212 3.50 9.21 -12.04
C LEU A 212 3.25 7.71 -12.22
N MET A 213 4.00 6.88 -11.49
CA MET A 213 3.85 5.43 -11.57
C MET A 213 2.49 4.97 -11.07
N MET A 214 2.03 5.46 -9.90
CA MET A 214 0.74 5.10 -9.35
C MET A 214 -0.42 5.49 -10.29
N VAL A 215 -0.51 6.77 -10.67
CA VAL A 215 -1.62 7.25 -11.52
C VAL A 215 -1.54 6.64 -12.90
N GLY A 216 -0.35 6.56 -13.50
CA GLY A 216 -0.14 6.00 -14.83
C GLY A 216 -0.52 4.51 -14.89
N ASP A 217 -0.11 3.71 -13.91
CA ASP A 217 -0.43 2.27 -13.87
C ASP A 217 -1.92 2.02 -13.60
N LEU A 218 -2.57 2.79 -12.71
CA LEU A 218 -4.01 2.67 -12.46
C LEU A 218 -4.84 3.02 -13.70
N VAL A 219 -4.47 4.10 -14.40
CA VAL A 219 -5.19 4.50 -15.62
C VAL A 219 -4.92 3.55 -16.78
N ASP A 220 -3.67 3.18 -17.04
CA ASP A 220 -3.29 2.37 -18.21
C ASP A 220 -3.53 0.88 -18.00
N GLY A 221 -3.15 0.36 -16.84
CA GLY A 221 -3.25 -1.05 -16.48
C GLY A 221 -4.59 -1.49 -15.92
N GLY A 222 -5.41 -0.53 -15.51
CA GLY A 222 -6.64 -0.78 -14.76
C GLY A 222 -6.38 -1.08 -13.29
N ALA A 223 -7.47 -1.09 -12.54
CA ALA A 223 -7.49 -1.46 -11.14
C ALA A 223 -8.35 -2.71 -10.92
N TYR A 224 -7.99 -3.53 -9.95
CA TYR A 224 -8.59 -4.83 -9.72
C TYR A 224 -8.78 -5.11 -8.23
N ILE A 225 -9.77 -5.94 -7.94
CA ILE A 225 -9.91 -6.61 -6.64
C ILE A 225 -9.87 -8.13 -6.86
N MET A 226 -9.73 -8.89 -5.79
CA MET A 226 -9.86 -10.34 -5.85
C MET A 226 -11.34 -10.75 -5.83
N GLU A 227 -11.66 -11.91 -6.40
CA GLU A 227 -13.01 -12.50 -6.35
C GLU A 227 -13.52 -12.66 -4.91
N HIS A 228 -12.60 -12.99 -3.99
CA HIS A 228 -12.85 -12.99 -2.55
C HIS A 228 -12.03 -11.88 -1.88
N THR A 229 -11.90 -11.94 -0.57
CA THR A 229 -11.15 -10.94 0.20
C THR A 229 -9.62 -11.12 0.08
N SER A 230 -8.86 -10.18 0.62
CA SER A 230 -7.38 -10.26 0.69
C SER A 230 -6.86 -11.55 1.34
N HIS A 231 -7.68 -12.21 2.15
CA HIS A 231 -7.35 -13.51 2.72
C HIS A 231 -7.12 -14.60 1.66
N GLN A 232 -7.83 -14.56 0.52
CA GLN A 232 -7.60 -15.48 -0.59
C GLN A 232 -6.17 -15.38 -1.10
N LEU A 233 -5.68 -14.15 -1.29
CA LEU A 233 -4.32 -13.90 -1.75
C LEU A 233 -3.27 -14.40 -0.75
N THR A 234 -3.39 -13.97 0.50
CA THR A 234 -2.37 -14.25 1.52
C THR A 234 -2.35 -15.69 1.97
N THR A 235 -3.51 -16.33 2.04
CA THR A 235 -3.63 -17.78 2.30
C THR A 235 -3.10 -18.59 1.11
N GLY A 236 -3.44 -18.21 -0.12
CA GLY A 236 -2.93 -18.84 -1.32
C GLY A 236 -1.40 -18.76 -1.44
N MET A 237 -0.81 -17.62 -1.09
CA MET A 237 0.65 -17.46 -1.02
C MET A 237 1.27 -18.35 0.08
N LEU A 238 0.63 -18.45 1.25
CA LEU A 238 1.08 -19.34 2.33
C LEU A 238 1.04 -20.81 1.90
N GLU A 239 -0.01 -21.22 1.19
CA GLU A 239 -0.12 -22.59 0.64
C GLU A 239 0.94 -22.85 -0.44
N ALA A 240 1.21 -21.88 -1.30
CA ALA A 240 2.30 -21.97 -2.27
C ALA A 240 3.66 -22.11 -1.58
N PHE A 241 3.92 -21.32 -0.54
CA PHE A 241 5.12 -21.42 0.28
C PHE A 241 5.30 -22.83 0.87
N ARG A 242 4.24 -23.41 1.45
CA ARG A 242 4.25 -24.76 2.00
C ARG A 242 4.45 -25.83 0.92
N ARG A 243 3.82 -25.66 -0.24
CA ARG A 243 4.00 -26.55 -1.41
C ARG A 243 5.44 -26.54 -1.91
N PHE A 244 6.16 -25.42 -1.77
CA PHE A 244 7.60 -25.34 -2.06
C PHE A 244 8.49 -25.92 -0.95
N GLY A 245 7.91 -26.52 0.09
CA GLY A 245 8.65 -27.14 1.20
C GLY A 245 8.97 -26.19 2.35
N GLY A 246 8.40 -24.98 2.38
CA GLY A 246 8.57 -24.03 3.46
C GLY A 246 7.81 -24.44 4.75
N GLU A 247 8.40 -24.12 5.89
CA GLU A 247 7.81 -24.32 7.23
C GLU A 247 7.27 -23.00 7.78
N SER A 248 6.08 -23.01 8.40
CA SER A 248 5.45 -21.80 8.95
C SER A 248 4.97 -21.99 10.37
N TRP A 249 5.30 -21.04 11.24
CA TRP A 249 4.86 -20.97 12.63
C TRP A 249 3.97 -19.76 12.84
N PHE A 250 2.73 -19.99 13.25
CA PHE A 250 1.75 -18.97 13.62
C PHE A 250 1.56 -18.93 15.13
N ASN A 251 1.03 -17.82 15.66
CA ASN A 251 0.98 -17.52 17.09
C ASN A 251 2.37 -17.57 17.76
N VAL A 252 3.42 -17.25 17.00
CA VAL A 252 4.81 -17.24 17.46
C VAL A 252 5.41 -15.88 17.23
N ARG A 253 5.74 -15.17 18.30
CA ARG A 253 6.35 -13.86 18.25
C ARG A 253 7.87 -13.98 18.25
N ALA A 254 8.53 -13.29 17.32
CA ALA A 254 9.96 -13.02 17.40
C ALA A 254 10.23 -12.02 18.53
N GLU A 255 11.26 -12.26 19.34
CA GLU A 255 11.61 -11.45 20.52
C GLU A 255 12.99 -10.81 20.41
N GLU A 256 13.89 -11.42 19.65
CA GLU A 256 15.25 -10.93 19.47
C GLU A 256 15.86 -11.52 18.19
N ILE A 257 16.61 -10.72 17.45
CA ILE A 257 17.48 -11.17 16.37
C ILE A 257 18.85 -11.42 16.97
N LEU A 258 19.36 -12.63 16.82
CA LEU A 258 20.64 -13.06 17.40
C LEU A 258 21.77 -12.74 16.44
N PHE A 259 22.89 -12.30 17.01
CA PHE A 259 24.11 -11.95 16.28
C PHE A 259 25.31 -12.77 16.78
N LYS A 260 26.15 -13.16 15.83
CA LYS A 260 27.47 -13.74 16.09
C LYS A 260 28.48 -13.09 15.13
N ASP A 261 29.58 -12.60 15.68
CA ASP A 261 30.65 -11.95 14.91
C ASP A 261 30.14 -10.83 13.97
N GLY A 262 29.18 -10.03 14.45
CA GLY A 262 28.56 -8.92 13.68
C GLY A 262 27.56 -9.33 12.61
N ARG A 263 27.23 -10.63 12.46
CA ARG A 263 26.26 -11.14 11.51
C ARG A 263 25.02 -11.69 12.21
N ALA A 264 23.84 -11.43 11.68
CA ALA A 264 22.62 -12.08 12.13
C ALA A 264 22.70 -13.60 11.89
N CYS A 265 22.33 -14.40 12.91
CA CYS A 265 22.52 -15.84 12.89
C CYS A 265 21.32 -16.65 13.42
N GLY A 266 20.24 -15.98 13.82
CA GLY A 266 19.05 -16.64 14.34
C GLY A 266 18.03 -15.66 14.91
N VAL A 267 16.93 -16.22 15.39
CA VAL A 267 15.84 -15.49 16.03
C VAL A 267 15.42 -16.21 17.31
N ARG A 268 15.36 -15.48 18.42
CA ARG A 268 14.69 -15.95 19.63
C ARG A 268 13.19 -15.65 19.52
N THR A 269 12.39 -16.63 19.81
CA THR A 269 10.93 -16.56 19.73
C THR A 269 10.26 -17.02 21.00
N THR A 270 8.95 -16.80 21.14
CA THR A 270 8.14 -17.32 22.24
C THR A 270 8.10 -18.84 22.32
N GLN A 271 8.53 -19.58 21.29
CA GLN A 271 8.61 -21.06 21.28
C GLN A 271 10.06 -21.59 21.31
N GLY A 272 11.04 -20.72 21.49
CA GLY A 272 12.44 -21.10 21.54
C GLY A 272 13.29 -20.41 20.48
N THR A 273 14.55 -20.83 20.37
CA THR A 273 15.54 -20.22 19.49
C THR A 273 15.71 -21.04 18.21
N VAL A 274 15.67 -20.37 17.08
CA VAL A 274 15.92 -20.94 15.74
C VAL A 274 17.09 -20.23 15.06
N TYR A 275 17.83 -20.96 14.24
CA TYR A 275 19.06 -20.46 13.61
C TYR A 275 18.96 -20.47 12.09
N ALA A 276 19.49 -19.43 11.47
CA ALA A 276 19.69 -19.33 10.04
C ALA A 276 20.81 -18.34 9.73
N ASP A 277 21.41 -18.46 8.55
CA ASP A 277 22.46 -17.55 8.11
C ASP A 277 21.89 -16.25 7.52
N HIS A 278 20.58 -16.24 7.18
CA HIS A 278 19.88 -15.08 6.63
C HIS A 278 18.53 -14.88 7.32
N ILE A 279 18.29 -13.65 7.77
CA ILE A 279 17.04 -13.22 8.39
C ILE A 279 16.39 -12.17 7.49
N VAL A 280 15.12 -12.35 7.15
CA VAL A 280 14.30 -11.37 6.43
C VAL A 280 13.25 -10.85 7.39
N TRP A 281 13.31 -9.56 7.70
CA TRP A 281 12.36 -8.90 8.58
C TRP A 281 11.27 -8.19 7.77
N ASN A 282 10.04 -8.65 7.88
CA ASN A 282 8.86 -8.04 7.26
C ASN A 282 8.06 -7.21 8.26
N GLY A 283 8.68 -6.19 8.76
CA GLY A 283 8.11 -5.23 9.69
C GLY A 283 8.82 -3.89 9.56
N ASN A 284 8.42 -2.92 10.37
CA ASN A 284 9.06 -1.62 10.33
C ASN A 284 10.49 -1.69 10.89
N PRO A 285 11.52 -1.16 10.18
CA PRO A 285 12.90 -1.19 10.63
C PRO A 285 13.13 -0.46 11.95
N ASN A 286 12.45 0.65 12.23
CA ASN A 286 12.58 1.36 13.51
C ASN A 286 12.18 0.47 14.68
N MET A 287 11.13 -0.36 14.52
CA MET A 287 10.73 -1.32 15.55
C MET A 287 11.79 -2.39 15.75
N ALA A 288 12.35 -2.94 14.64
CA ALA A 288 13.44 -3.90 14.75
C ALA A 288 14.65 -3.31 15.46
N PHE A 289 15.06 -2.10 15.11
CA PHE A 289 16.21 -1.40 15.69
C PHE A 289 15.98 -1.04 17.17
N ALA A 290 14.76 -0.69 17.54
CA ALA A 290 14.44 -0.32 18.91
C ALA A 290 14.35 -1.53 19.86
N THR A 291 13.89 -2.69 19.38
CA THR A 291 13.47 -3.79 20.25
C THR A 291 14.08 -5.16 19.94
N MET A 292 14.55 -5.39 18.71
CA MET A 292 14.96 -6.74 18.25
C MET A 292 16.45 -6.87 18.01
N VAL A 293 17.12 -5.77 17.60
CA VAL A 293 18.54 -5.79 17.27
C VAL A 293 19.35 -5.25 18.45
N PRO A 294 20.42 -5.95 18.89
CA PRO A 294 21.27 -5.48 19.98
C PRO A 294 21.89 -4.11 19.72
N LYS A 295 21.97 -3.27 20.74
CA LYS A 295 22.62 -1.97 20.65
C LYS A 295 24.09 -2.14 20.22
N GLY A 296 24.54 -1.30 19.30
CA GLY A 296 25.92 -1.31 18.79
C GLY A 296 26.15 -2.19 17.55
N VAL A 297 25.19 -3.03 17.16
CA VAL A 297 25.26 -3.78 15.89
C VAL A 297 24.78 -2.95 14.73
N ILE A 298 23.84 -2.03 14.97
CA ILE A 298 23.23 -1.20 13.92
C ILE A 298 24.24 -0.13 13.50
N PRO A 299 24.62 -0.05 12.22
CA PRO A 299 25.47 1.03 11.73
C PRO A 299 24.84 2.39 12.00
N GLU A 300 25.62 3.36 12.45
CA GLU A 300 25.14 4.71 12.80
C GLU A 300 24.35 5.37 11.66
N ARG A 301 24.78 5.09 10.43
CA ARG A 301 24.12 5.58 9.23
C ARG A 301 22.70 5.04 9.08
N GLU A 302 22.48 3.74 9.29
CA GLU A 302 21.18 3.10 9.22
C GLU A 302 20.22 3.64 10.30
N LEU A 303 20.77 3.87 11.50
CA LEU A 303 20.03 4.46 12.60
C LEU A 303 19.62 5.92 12.28
N LYS A 304 20.53 6.71 11.72
CA LYS A 304 20.23 8.08 11.27
C LYS A 304 19.17 8.10 10.18
N LEU A 305 19.25 7.19 9.22
CA LEU A 305 18.27 7.09 8.12
C LEU A 305 16.89 6.68 8.65
N ALA A 306 16.81 5.66 9.50
CA ALA A 306 15.57 5.23 10.13
C ALA A 306 14.91 6.37 10.93
N ASN A 307 15.69 7.12 11.70
CA ASN A 307 15.20 8.24 12.50
C ASN A 307 14.81 9.48 11.66
N ALA A 308 15.35 9.65 10.46
CA ALA A 308 15.00 10.74 9.57
C ALA A 308 13.68 10.48 8.82
N ARG A 309 13.30 9.21 8.67
CA ARG A 309 12.07 8.80 7.98
C ARG A 309 10.84 9.10 8.82
N LYS A 310 9.78 9.55 8.17
CA LYS A 310 8.47 9.76 8.79
C LYS A 310 7.56 8.58 8.47
N PHE A 311 6.75 8.18 9.43
CA PHE A 311 5.70 7.20 9.17
C PHE A 311 4.62 7.79 8.27
N SER A 312 4.05 6.94 7.42
CA SER A 312 2.99 7.29 6.49
C SER A 312 1.67 7.61 7.19
N ALA A 313 0.61 7.80 6.42
CA ALA A 313 -0.72 8.08 6.94
C ALA A 313 -1.21 7.03 7.94
N ARG A 314 -1.86 7.53 8.99
CA ARG A 314 -2.53 6.76 10.03
C ARG A 314 -3.99 6.61 9.63
N MET A 315 -4.45 5.38 9.46
CA MET A 315 -5.78 5.14 8.91
C MET A 315 -6.86 5.04 9.97
N PHE A 316 -7.98 5.69 9.70
CA PHE A 316 -9.24 5.49 10.37
C PHE A 316 -10.23 4.93 9.36
N VAL A 317 -10.80 3.75 9.63
CA VAL A 317 -11.66 3.06 8.67
C VAL A 317 -12.96 2.65 9.34
N VAL A 318 -14.07 2.92 8.67
CA VAL A 318 -15.40 2.44 9.02
C VAL A 318 -15.82 1.39 8.01
N TYR A 319 -16.13 0.20 8.48
CA TYR A 319 -16.65 -0.92 7.69
C TYR A 319 -18.10 -1.11 8.00
N ILE A 320 -18.96 -1.22 7.00
CA ILE A 320 -20.38 -1.49 7.18
C ILE A 320 -20.85 -2.61 6.26
N GLY A 321 -21.70 -3.47 6.82
CA GLY A 321 -22.54 -4.40 6.07
C GLY A 321 -23.97 -3.88 6.05
N LEU A 322 -24.54 -3.76 4.86
CA LEU A 322 -25.89 -3.25 4.65
C LEU A 322 -26.85 -4.40 4.30
N ASN A 323 -28.06 -4.38 4.86
CA ASN A 323 -29.11 -5.36 4.59
C ASN A 323 -29.90 -5.07 3.30
N ARG A 324 -29.27 -4.45 2.34
CA ARG A 324 -29.75 -4.15 0.98
C ARG A 324 -28.61 -4.33 0.00
N THR A 325 -28.94 -4.60 -1.25
CA THR A 325 -27.97 -4.61 -2.33
C THR A 325 -27.54 -3.19 -2.73
N ALA A 326 -26.41 -3.06 -3.40
CA ALA A 326 -25.96 -1.78 -3.94
C ALA A 326 -26.99 -1.21 -4.95
N GLU A 327 -27.62 -2.08 -5.75
CA GLU A 327 -28.64 -1.71 -6.74
C GLU A 327 -29.90 -1.14 -6.07
N GLU A 328 -30.41 -1.80 -5.01
CA GLU A 328 -31.58 -1.32 -4.24
C GLU A 328 -31.32 0.06 -3.60
N LEU A 329 -30.08 0.34 -3.22
CA LEU A 329 -29.68 1.64 -2.64
C LEU A 329 -29.27 2.67 -3.69
N GLY A 330 -29.24 2.30 -4.99
CA GLY A 330 -28.80 3.18 -6.06
C GLY A 330 -27.30 3.50 -6.05
N ILE A 331 -26.48 2.68 -5.38
CA ILE A 331 -25.03 2.80 -5.33
C ILE A 331 -24.45 2.22 -6.63
N LYS A 332 -23.81 3.07 -7.43
CA LYS A 332 -23.28 2.71 -8.76
C LYS A 332 -21.77 2.81 -8.87
N ASP A 333 -21.14 3.55 -7.96
CA ASP A 333 -19.71 3.82 -8.00
C ASP A 333 -18.99 2.88 -7.06
N TYR A 334 -17.88 2.31 -7.55
CA TYR A 334 -17.02 1.46 -6.73
C TYR A 334 -16.23 2.30 -5.72
N ASN A 335 -15.58 3.37 -6.18
CA ASN A 335 -14.67 4.21 -5.41
C ASN A 335 -15.05 5.69 -5.53
N ILE A 336 -15.37 6.31 -4.39
CA ILE A 336 -15.77 7.72 -4.33
C ILE A 336 -14.84 8.46 -3.37
N PHE A 337 -14.11 9.47 -3.89
CA PHE A 337 -13.38 10.43 -3.06
C PHE A 337 -14.28 11.62 -2.73
N ILE A 338 -14.55 11.83 -1.46
CA ILE A 338 -15.32 12.95 -0.96
C ILE A 338 -14.39 13.90 -0.22
N SER A 339 -14.42 15.18 -0.55
CA SER A 339 -13.60 16.21 0.10
C SER A 339 -14.22 17.60 -0.02
N PRO A 340 -13.75 18.60 0.73
CA PRO A 340 -14.18 19.99 0.57
C PRO A 340 -13.59 20.66 -0.69
N GLY A 341 -12.76 19.97 -1.48
CA GLY A 341 -12.13 20.52 -2.68
C GLY A 341 -11.03 21.54 -2.41
N LEU A 342 -10.39 21.47 -1.26
CA LEU A 342 -9.25 22.31 -0.90
C LEU A 342 -8.01 21.92 -1.72
N ASP A 343 -7.02 22.80 -1.72
CA ASP A 343 -5.68 22.45 -2.16
C ASP A 343 -5.11 21.30 -1.31
N THR A 344 -4.32 20.41 -1.92
CA THR A 344 -3.82 19.21 -1.24
C THR A 344 -2.92 19.50 -0.05
N ALA A 345 -2.19 20.63 -0.07
CA ALA A 345 -1.36 21.04 1.07
C ALA A 345 -2.21 21.52 2.26
N ASP A 346 -3.32 22.18 1.99
CA ASP A 346 -4.25 22.64 3.03
C ASP A 346 -5.04 21.45 3.57
N GLU A 347 -5.45 20.53 2.71
CA GLU A 347 -6.10 19.29 3.12
C GLU A 347 -5.16 18.45 4.01
N TYR A 348 -3.88 18.30 3.63
CA TYR A 348 -2.86 17.61 4.42
C TYR A 348 -2.66 18.22 5.81
N LYS A 349 -2.67 19.56 5.92
CA LYS A 349 -2.59 20.26 7.22
C LYS A 349 -3.83 19.98 8.07
N ARG A 350 -5.02 20.00 7.44
CA ARG A 350 -6.29 19.78 8.10
C ARG A 350 -6.40 18.35 8.69
N VAL A 351 -6.04 17.33 7.88
CA VAL A 351 -6.06 15.93 8.38
C VAL A 351 -4.93 15.62 9.37
N GLY A 352 -4.08 16.60 9.69
CA GLY A 352 -3.13 16.57 10.81
C GLY A 352 -3.71 17.00 12.16
N ARG A 353 -5.04 17.17 12.24
CA ARG A 353 -5.74 17.61 13.43
C ARG A 353 -6.97 16.76 13.72
N MET A 354 -7.37 16.68 14.99
CA MET A 354 -8.60 16.00 15.40
C MET A 354 -9.81 16.94 15.21
N GLU A 355 -10.13 17.25 13.96
CA GLU A 355 -11.27 18.08 13.57
C GLU A 355 -12.42 17.22 13.03
N LYS A 356 -13.58 17.85 12.73
CA LYS A 356 -14.71 17.20 12.05
C LYS A 356 -14.24 16.60 10.72
N ILE A 357 -14.66 15.38 10.42
CA ILE A 357 -14.31 14.70 9.16
C ILE A 357 -15.02 15.40 8.00
N ARG A 358 -14.24 15.82 6.99
CA ARG A 358 -14.70 16.46 5.75
C ARG A 358 -14.20 15.76 4.50
N SER A 359 -13.38 14.71 4.66
CA SER A 359 -12.85 13.92 3.54
C SER A 359 -12.83 12.45 3.88
N THR A 360 -13.14 11.63 2.88
CA THR A 360 -13.07 10.17 2.95
C THR A 360 -12.94 9.58 1.55
N ALA A 361 -12.33 8.40 1.44
CA ALA A 361 -12.51 7.50 0.31
C ALA A 361 -13.57 6.46 0.72
N ALA A 362 -14.66 6.36 -0.05
CA ALA A 362 -15.74 5.41 0.18
C ALA A 362 -15.73 4.34 -0.92
N LEU A 363 -15.73 3.08 -0.54
CA LEU A 363 -15.72 1.93 -1.45
C LEU A 363 -16.98 1.10 -1.26
N CYS A 364 -17.59 0.68 -2.36
CA CYS A 364 -18.64 -0.36 -2.38
C CYS A 364 -18.16 -1.56 -3.18
N TYR A 365 -17.69 -2.60 -2.50
CA TYR A 365 -17.10 -3.77 -3.14
C TYR A 365 -18.08 -4.51 -4.05
N ASN A 366 -19.38 -4.48 -3.71
CA ASN A 366 -20.43 -5.15 -4.49
C ASN A 366 -20.69 -4.51 -5.85
N VAL A 367 -20.24 -3.29 -6.09
CA VAL A 367 -20.32 -2.67 -7.43
C VAL A 367 -19.36 -3.35 -8.41
N ALA A 368 -18.17 -3.75 -7.96
CA ALA A 368 -17.22 -4.50 -8.78
C ALA A 368 -17.53 -6.01 -8.77
N ASN A 369 -17.88 -6.56 -7.60
CA ASN A 369 -18.19 -7.97 -7.44
C ASN A 369 -19.51 -8.17 -6.66
N PRO A 370 -20.67 -8.32 -7.35
CA PRO A 370 -21.97 -8.51 -6.68
C PRO A 370 -22.04 -9.69 -5.71
N ASN A 371 -21.14 -10.67 -5.85
CA ASN A 371 -21.12 -11.89 -5.05
C ASN A 371 -20.22 -11.79 -3.81
N ILE A 372 -19.53 -10.67 -3.60
CA ILE A 372 -18.74 -10.46 -2.39
C ILE A 372 -19.68 -10.20 -1.20
N GLY A 373 -19.62 -11.04 -0.19
CA GLY A 373 -20.51 -10.96 0.96
C GLY A 373 -21.80 -11.78 0.86
N PRO A 374 -22.67 -11.71 1.88
CA PRO A 374 -23.92 -12.47 1.94
C PRO A 374 -24.93 -12.05 0.86
N PRO A 375 -25.73 -12.97 0.31
CA PRO A 375 -26.79 -12.63 -0.65
C PRO A 375 -27.77 -11.58 -0.11
N GLY A 376 -28.20 -10.65 -0.97
CA GLY A 376 -29.13 -9.57 -0.62
C GLY A 376 -28.55 -8.44 0.22
N THR A 377 -27.20 -8.33 0.23
CA THR A 377 -26.47 -7.33 1.01
C THR A 377 -25.45 -6.59 0.16
N CYS A 378 -24.87 -5.52 0.70
CA CYS A 378 -23.63 -4.99 0.19
C CYS A 378 -22.69 -4.56 1.33
N GLN A 379 -21.39 -4.47 1.02
CA GLN A 379 -20.35 -4.09 1.93
C GLN A 379 -19.66 -2.81 1.47
N MET A 380 -19.44 -1.90 2.41
CA MET A 380 -18.74 -0.65 2.16
C MET A 380 -17.63 -0.44 3.18
N SER A 381 -16.59 0.25 2.77
CA SER A 381 -15.60 0.83 3.67
C SER A 381 -15.41 2.32 3.41
N PHE A 382 -15.11 3.04 4.49
CA PHE A 382 -14.87 4.48 4.47
C PHE A 382 -13.53 4.75 5.12
N THR A 383 -12.59 5.25 4.36
CA THR A 383 -11.22 5.47 4.84
C THR A 383 -10.90 6.95 4.94
N MET A 384 -10.38 7.35 6.08
CA MET A 384 -9.75 8.65 6.28
C MET A 384 -8.31 8.47 6.72
N ALA A 385 -7.40 9.25 6.12
CA ALA A 385 -5.98 9.23 6.42
C ALA A 385 -5.62 10.45 7.29
N TYR A 386 -5.02 10.23 8.46
CA TYR A 386 -4.44 11.30 9.28
C TYR A 386 -2.95 11.48 8.92
N SER A 387 -2.53 12.72 8.72
CA SER A 387 -1.12 13.03 8.39
C SER A 387 -0.20 13.06 9.63
N LYS A 388 -0.77 12.98 10.82
CA LYS A 388 -0.05 12.93 12.11
C LYS A 388 -0.71 11.93 13.05
N ASP A 389 -0.01 11.55 14.11
CA ASP A 389 -0.57 10.74 15.20
C ASP A 389 -1.45 11.61 16.12
N VAL A 390 -2.67 11.89 15.63
CA VAL A 390 -3.68 12.63 16.40
C VAL A 390 -4.47 11.75 17.36
N TRP A 391 -4.33 10.41 17.23
CA TRP A 391 -4.98 9.46 18.13
C TRP A 391 -4.10 9.12 19.33
N GLY A 392 -2.79 9.35 19.27
CA GLY A 392 -1.87 9.14 20.39
C GLY A 392 -2.19 10.02 21.60
N ASP A 393 -2.76 11.20 21.37
CA ASP A 393 -3.13 12.17 22.41
C ASP A 393 -4.54 11.94 22.98
N VAL A 394 -5.30 10.94 22.48
CA VAL A 394 -6.69 10.70 22.93
C VAL A 394 -6.69 9.92 24.24
N GLU A 395 -7.29 10.51 25.27
CA GLU A 395 -7.49 9.85 26.56
C GLU A 395 -8.34 8.58 26.43
N LEU A 396 -7.95 7.51 27.13
CA LEU A 396 -8.66 6.21 27.06
C LEU A 396 -10.16 6.33 27.40
N ARG A 397 -10.52 7.20 28.35
CA ARG A 397 -11.92 7.43 28.74
C ARG A 397 -12.78 8.02 27.61
N ASP A 398 -12.18 8.77 26.70
CA ASP A 398 -12.85 9.47 25.60
C ASP A 398 -12.80 8.68 24.29
N TYR A 399 -11.93 7.67 24.22
CA TYR A 399 -11.62 6.93 23.01
C TYR A 399 -12.83 6.33 22.31
N VAL A 400 -13.71 5.64 23.04
CA VAL A 400 -14.88 4.96 22.45
C VAL A 400 -15.89 5.99 21.91
N ASN A 401 -16.16 7.05 22.67
CA ASN A 401 -17.08 8.10 22.26
C ASN A 401 -16.58 8.84 21.03
N LEU A 402 -15.29 9.22 21.02
CA LEU A 402 -14.67 9.88 19.88
C LEU A 402 -14.65 8.99 18.64
N LYS A 403 -14.29 7.71 18.79
CA LYS A 403 -14.33 6.75 17.71
C LYS A 403 -15.71 6.65 17.06
N ASN A 404 -16.77 6.53 17.87
CA ASN A 404 -18.14 6.44 17.39
C ASN A 404 -18.62 7.77 16.76
N GLN A 405 -18.23 8.90 17.33
CA GLN A 405 -18.50 10.22 16.76
C GLN A 405 -17.87 10.34 15.37
N LYS A 406 -16.59 9.98 15.21
CA LYS A 406 -15.88 10.05 13.92
C LYS A 406 -16.49 9.09 12.89
N ALA A 407 -16.91 7.91 13.31
CA ALA A 407 -17.63 6.99 12.43
C ALA A 407 -18.95 7.58 11.93
N ARG A 408 -19.70 8.22 12.80
CA ARG A 408 -20.94 8.92 12.42
C ARG A 408 -20.67 10.07 11.44
N GLU A 409 -19.69 10.92 11.75
CA GLU A 409 -19.30 12.04 10.90
C GLU A 409 -19.00 11.61 9.45
N ILE A 410 -18.30 10.47 9.27
CA ILE A 410 -17.93 9.97 7.97
C ILE A 410 -19.13 9.40 7.18
N LEU A 411 -20.05 8.71 7.87
CA LEU A 411 -21.28 8.19 7.25
C LEU A 411 -22.22 9.32 6.84
N GLU A 412 -22.41 10.32 7.71
CA GLU A 412 -23.21 11.52 7.42
C GLU A 412 -22.59 12.33 6.26
N LEU A 413 -21.25 12.38 6.16
CA LEU A 413 -20.55 13.02 5.04
C LEU A 413 -20.90 12.32 3.72
N TYR A 414 -20.88 10.99 3.70
CA TYR A 414 -21.24 10.21 2.52
C TYR A 414 -22.67 10.46 2.07
N GLU A 415 -23.66 10.35 3.00
CA GLU A 415 -25.07 10.60 2.67
C GLU A 415 -25.30 12.03 2.17
N ARG A 416 -24.63 13.00 2.79
CA ARG A 416 -24.70 14.41 2.39
C ARG A 416 -24.14 14.65 0.99
N ALA A 417 -23.01 14.00 0.64
CA ALA A 417 -22.34 14.19 -0.63
C ALA A 417 -23.06 13.46 -1.78
N THR A 418 -23.45 12.20 -1.56
CA THR A 418 -24.02 11.34 -2.60
C THR A 418 -25.53 11.44 -2.70
N LYS A 419 -26.22 11.99 -1.69
CA LYS A 419 -27.69 11.97 -1.54
C LYS A 419 -28.26 10.54 -1.43
N THR A 420 -27.41 9.55 -1.09
CA THR A 420 -27.78 8.14 -0.92
C THR A 420 -27.88 7.82 0.56
N SER A 421 -29.04 7.37 1.02
CA SER A 421 -29.23 6.96 2.41
C SER A 421 -28.70 5.55 2.64
N ILE A 422 -27.78 5.37 3.58
CA ILE A 422 -27.19 4.08 3.94
C ILE A 422 -27.33 3.77 5.43
N ILE A 423 -27.36 4.78 6.28
CA ILE A 423 -27.36 4.64 7.76
C ILE A 423 -28.52 3.75 8.26
N PRO A 424 -29.78 3.90 7.76
CA PRO A 424 -30.91 3.07 8.21
C PRO A 424 -30.78 1.57 7.86
N TYR A 425 -29.91 1.24 6.94
CA TYR A 425 -29.74 -0.13 6.41
C TYR A 425 -28.52 -0.84 6.95
N ILE A 426 -27.77 -0.21 7.87
CA ILE A 426 -26.60 -0.82 8.51
C ILE A 426 -27.05 -1.99 9.37
N GLU A 427 -26.59 -3.20 9.02
CA GLU A 427 -26.76 -4.42 9.80
C GLU A 427 -25.55 -4.68 10.69
N GLU A 428 -24.35 -4.41 10.19
CA GLU A 428 -23.12 -4.62 10.92
C GLU A 428 -22.19 -3.43 10.72
N ILE A 429 -21.46 -3.04 11.76
CA ILE A 429 -20.48 -1.97 11.72
C ILE A 429 -19.22 -2.33 12.52
N ALA A 430 -18.06 -2.10 11.92
CA ALA A 430 -16.78 -2.15 12.62
C ALA A 430 -16.00 -0.86 12.36
N VAL A 431 -15.22 -0.42 13.35
CA VAL A 431 -14.43 0.80 13.24
C VAL A 431 -13.00 0.52 13.68
N ALA A 432 -12.06 0.71 12.75
CA ALA A 432 -10.63 0.67 13.02
C ALA A 432 -10.08 2.10 13.16
N THR A 433 -9.34 2.35 14.21
CA THR A 433 -8.55 3.56 14.41
C THR A 433 -7.08 3.24 14.12
N PRO A 434 -6.15 4.22 14.09
CA PRO A 434 -4.72 3.95 14.02
C PRO A 434 -4.24 2.96 15.08
N TRP A 435 -4.78 3.01 16.29
CA TRP A 435 -4.48 2.04 17.36
C TRP A 435 -4.88 0.60 17.03
N THR A 436 -5.93 0.40 16.22
CA THR A 436 -6.32 -0.93 15.75
C THR A 436 -5.22 -1.53 14.87
N PHE A 437 -4.68 -0.73 13.95
CA PHE A 437 -3.57 -1.15 13.08
C PHE A 437 -2.27 -1.37 13.86
N CYS A 438 -1.95 -0.51 14.84
CA CYS A 438 -0.83 -0.75 15.75
C CYS A 438 -0.94 -2.12 16.45
N ARG A 439 -2.14 -2.43 16.96
CA ARG A 439 -2.37 -3.66 17.74
C ARG A 439 -2.29 -4.91 16.88
N TYR A 440 -2.96 -4.92 15.72
CA TYR A 440 -3.12 -6.15 14.93
C TYR A 440 -2.03 -6.36 13.88
N ALA A 441 -1.47 -5.30 13.33
CA ALA A 441 -0.45 -5.38 12.29
C ALA A 441 0.94 -4.90 12.73
N ALA A 442 1.10 -4.47 13.99
CA ALA A 442 2.36 -3.95 14.55
C ALA A 442 2.98 -2.80 13.72
N VAL A 443 2.11 -1.97 13.11
CA VAL A 443 2.56 -0.80 12.35
C VAL A 443 2.67 0.42 13.28
N PRO A 444 3.81 1.09 13.36
CA PRO A 444 4.00 2.24 14.24
C PRO A 444 2.99 3.35 13.96
N GLU A 445 2.40 3.92 15.00
CA GLU A 445 1.42 5.01 14.95
C GLU A 445 0.19 4.71 14.06
N GLY A 446 -0.01 3.46 13.62
CA GLY A 446 -1.04 3.07 12.65
C GLY A 446 -0.75 3.48 11.21
N GLY A 447 0.51 3.74 10.88
CA GLY A 447 0.98 4.09 9.53
C GLY A 447 1.07 2.88 8.62
N VAL A 448 -0.01 2.59 7.88
CA VAL A 448 -0.16 1.34 7.11
C VAL A 448 0.75 1.24 5.89
N TYR A 449 1.25 2.37 5.39
CA TYR A 449 2.12 2.43 4.22
C TYR A 449 3.63 2.48 4.56
N GLY A 450 4.02 2.13 5.78
CA GLY A 450 5.43 2.20 6.18
C GLY A 450 5.92 3.64 6.34
N TYR A 451 6.76 4.12 5.42
CA TYR A 451 7.29 5.49 5.46
C TYR A 451 6.65 6.40 4.40
N GLU A 452 6.57 7.70 4.68
CA GLU A 452 6.12 8.70 3.68
C GLU A 452 6.97 8.60 2.41
N ALA A 453 6.32 8.63 1.24
CA ALA A 453 6.98 8.68 -0.07
C ALA A 453 7.41 10.11 -0.41
N ALA A 454 8.19 10.74 0.48
CA ALA A 454 8.72 12.08 0.30
C ALA A 454 9.79 12.13 -0.79
N GLY A 455 10.01 13.30 -1.39
CA GLY A 455 10.94 13.48 -2.50
C GLY A 455 12.37 12.99 -2.23
N TRP A 456 12.86 13.11 -0.98
CA TRP A 456 14.20 12.65 -0.59
C TRP A 456 14.31 11.14 -0.28
N ASP A 457 13.21 10.47 0.08
CA ASP A 457 13.15 9.05 0.46
C ASP A 457 12.13 8.29 -0.40
N ASN A 458 12.12 8.57 -1.67
CA ASN A 458 11.26 7.89 -2.64
C ASN A 458 11.80 6.51 -3.04
N CYS A 459 11.00 5.75 -3.79
CA CYS A 459 11.38 4.42 -4.27
C CYS A 459 12.69 4.43 -5.05
N MET A 460 13.02 5.51 -5.77
CA MET A 460 14.30 5.66 -6.48
C MET A 460 15.48 5.69 -5.55
N ALA A 461 15.45 6.59 -4.55
CA ALA A 461 16.52 6.67 -3.56
C ALA A 461 16.69 5.33 -2.83
N ARG A 462 15.59 4.65 -2.51
CA ARG A 462 15.60 3.33 -1.86
C ARG A 462 16.16 2.25 -2.79
N MET A 463 15.76 2.19 -4.07
CA MET A 463 16.30 1.25 -5.05
C MET A 463 17.79 1.47 -5.34
N MET A 464 18.23 2.72 -5.45
CA MET A 464 19.63 3.08 -5.68
C MET A 464 20.52 2.85 -4.47
N SER A 465 19.94 2.70 -3.28
CA SER A 465 20.64 2.49 -2.01
C SER A 465 20.44 1.08 -1.44
N LEU A 466 19.94 0.13 -2.21
CA LEU A 466 19.62 -1.23 -1.77
C LEU A 466 20.75 -1.89 -0.98
N ASP A 467 21.99 -1.83 -1.49
CA ASP A 467 23.17 -2.37 -0.81
C ASP A 467 23.56 -1.57 0.45
N ARG A 468 23.07 -0.34 0.58
CA ARG A 468 23.41 0.58 1.67
C ARG A 468 22.38 0.55 2.79
N ASP A 469 21.09 0.46 2.44
CA ASP A 469 19.99 0.46 3.42
C ASP A 469 19.87 -0.89 4.15
N PHE A 470 20.49 -1.94 3.61
CA PHE A 470 20.47 -3.30 4.15
C PHE A 470 21.86 -3.79 4.56
N THR A 471 22.66 -2.91 5.16
CA THR A 471 24.09 -3.17 5.45
C THR A 471 24.34 -3.96 6.72
N ILE A 472 23.33 -4.48 7.39
CA ILE A 472 23.53 -5.38 8.54
C ILE A 472 23.72 -6.80 7.99
N PRO A 473 24.92 -7.39 8.09
CA PRO A 473 25.19 -8.71 7.54
C PRO A 473 24.18 -9.75 8.05
N GLY A 474 23.59 -10.53 7.12
CA GLY A 474 22.62 -11.57 7.44
C GLY A 474 21.22 -11.07 7.79
N LEU A 475 20.95 -9.75 7.82
CA LEU A 475 19.63 -9.17 8.04
C LEU A 475 19.19 -8.33 6.84
N LYS A 476 17.97 -8.60 6.32
CA LYS A 476 17.31 -7.81 5.28
C LYS A 476 15.94 -7.38 5.74
N PHE A 477 15.48 -6.25 5.21
CA PHE A 477 14.14 -5.73 5.46
C PHE A 477 13.28 -5.84 4.18
N THR A 478 11.99 -6.13 4.34
CA THR A 478 11.04 -6.28 3.23
C THR A 478 9.69 -5.64 3.56
N GLY A 479 8.72 -5.72 2.63
CA GLY A 479 7.40 -5.14 2.79
C GLY A 479 7.36 -3.64 2.51
N ALA A 480 6.42 -2.92 3.13
CA ALA A 480 6.16 -1.51 2.89
C ALA A 480 7.35 -0.56 3.21
N ALA A 481 8.28 -0.99 4.04
CA ALA A 481 9.51 -0.24 4.36
C ALA A 481 10.67 -0.54 3.39
N GLY A 482 10.46 -1.42 2.43
CA GLY A 482 11.48 -1.87 1.50
C GLY A 482 11.66 -0.96 0.29
N PRO A 483 12.41 -1.45 -0.73
CA PRO A 483 12.89 -0.61 -1.83
C PRO A 483 11.81 -0.04 -2.75
N ARG A 484 10.72 -0.74 -2.98
CA ARG A 484 9.66 -0.23 -3.87
C ARG A 484 8.62 0.62 -3.12
N GLY A 485 8.61 0.60 -1.80
CA GLY A 485 7.67 1.35 -0.98
C GLY A 485 6.45 0.55 -0.60
N ASP A 486 5.33 1.23 -0.48
CA ASP A 486 4.09 0.80 0.14
C ASP A 486 3.05 0.22 -0.83
N GLY A 487 1.95 -0.24 -0.25
CA GLY A 487 0.83 -0.84 -0.96
C GLY A 487 0.94 -2.36 -1.10
N PHE A 488 -0.15 -2.97 -1.53
CA PHE A 488 -0.25 -4.44 -1.70
C PHE A 488 0.71 -4.95 -2.75
N SER A 489 0.64 -4.38 -3.97
CA SER A 489 1.47 -4.76 -5.11
C SER A 489 2.95 -4.55 -4.82
N GLU A 490 3.30 -3.36 -4.37
CA GLU A 490 4.69 -2.96 -4.13
C GLU A 490 5.34 -3.76 -3.01
N SER A 491 4.59 -4.12 -1.96
CA SER A 491 5.08 -4.97 -0.89
C SER A 491 5.40 -6.39 -1.38
N MET A 492 4.57 -6.98 -2.26
CA MET A 492 4.83 -8.30 -2.86
C MET A 492 6.05 -8.25 -3.77
N LEU A 493 6.16 -7.26 -4.63
CA LEU A 493 7.29 -7.08 -5.54
C LEU A 493 8.59 -6.83 -4.76
N THR A 494 8.54 -6.03 -3.68
CA THR A 494 9.66 -5.86 -2.75
C THR A 494 10.08 -7.20 -2.13
N GLY A 495 9.12 -8.03 -1.70
CA GLY A 495 9.40 -9.34 -1.15
C GLY A 495 10.17 -10.24 -2.11
N ASN A 496 9.75 -10.26 -3.37
CA ASN A 496 10.44 -11.01 -4.43
C ASN A 496 11.87 -10.48 -4.67
N ILE A 497 12.06 -9.15 -4.71
CA ILE A 497 13.38 -8.52 -4.85
C ILE A 497 14.30 -8.94 -3.70
N VAL A 498 13.84 -8.80 -2.45
CA VAL A 498 14.63 -9.14 -1.26
C VAL A 498 14.93 -10.63 -1.21
N GLY A 499 13.98 -11.50 -1.57
CA GLY A 499 14.21 -12.94 -1.70
C GLY A 499 15.34 -13.25 -2.71
N LYS A 500 15.32 -12.61 -3.88
CA LYS A 500 16.38 -12.74 -4.89
C LYS A 500 17.75 -12.20 -4.41
N MET A 501 17.76 -11.10 -3.66
CA MET A 501 19.00 -10.58 -3.06
C MET A 501 19.61 -11.59 -2.08
N VAL A 502 18.81 -12.20 -1.22
CA VAL A 502 19.27 -13.25 -0.29
C VAL A 502 19.82 -14.45 -1.05
N LEU A 503 19.16 -14.90 -2.12
CA LEU A 503 19.66 -15.98 -2.98
C LEU A 503 21.01 -15.61 -3.61
N GLY A 504 21.18 -14.37 -4.06
CA GLY A 504 22.45 -13.88 -4.61
C GLY A 504 23.58 -13.86 -3.56
N GLU A 505 23.29 -13.54 -2.29
CA GLU A 505 24.25 -13.62 -1.19
C GLU A 505 24.61 -15.09 -0.90
N MET A 506 23.62 -15.98 -0.80
CA MET A 506 23.85 -17.42 -0.60
C MET A 506 24.74 -18.02 -1.68
N ALA A 507 24.51 -17.65 -2.94
CA ALA A 507 25.32 -18.12 -4.06
C ALA A 507 26.79 -17.67 -3.96
N LYS A 508 27.05 -16.44 -3.51
CA LYS A 508 28.41 -15.94 -3.26
C LYS A 508 29.08 -16.65 -2.09
N GLU A 509 28.33 -17.12 -1.11
CA GLU A 509 28.80 -17.91 0.04
C GLU A 509 28.97 -19.42 -0.28
N GLY A 510 28.66 -19.84 -1.51
CA GLY A 510 28.75 -21.26 -1.93
C GLY A 510 27.63 -22.14 -1.36
N LYS A 511 26.50 -21.56 -1.07
CA LYS A 511 25.32 -22.22 -0.46
C LYS A 511 24.16 -22.38 -1.42
#